data_2010e0e634da0e0169a1b98d7342cd14
#
_entry.id   2010e0e634da0e0169a1b98d7342cd14
#
_cell.length_a   1.000
_cell.length_b   1.000
_cell.length_c   1.000
_cell.angle_alpha   90.00
_cell.angle_beta   90.00
_cell.angle_gamma   90.00
#
_symmetry.space_group_name_H-M   'P 1'
#
loop_
_entity.id
_entity.type
_entity.pdbx_description
1 polymer ?
#
loop_
_entity_poly.entity_id
_entity_poly.type
_entity_poly.pdbx_seq_one_letter_code
_entity_poly.pdbx_strand_id
1 'polypeptide(L)'
;MRRLDCSVLLAVLLVAVGRADAVSIGEPGSDISIAGYGTVGALYHDQQGIEYRRDGWQERGAQAGEIDFTTDSRFGLQLNAKLSPAWEAVIQQETAFYRDGKLKPELNLGLLKFSPNDDFALRVGRLSADIYMTADTRGVGYSSMMIRPPLEVFGIIFAQRFDGADAVYGMDLGEDQRLEGKVYGGWLRGKPVGDDLSHFNLDGSSALGGHLQYSHAGLDVRVGAARVQFAHESPAAPLQGALRQIGTPEALRSAEALSYKDRSVDFYTFGILYSIDSLQSQLLYSHSRTSQPGIDVPDVAMLSIGNRFGSVTPYVGYSAAWNDRANLQTGLPDAASPQVAQLNAVLDIVTDSARDRQYSIAAGVRYDFMPRLALKGQIDRVHFADSSVLLNMEPGLLKDRSFWVYSLALDFMF
;
A
#
# COMPACT_ATOMS: atom_id res chain seq x y z
N MET A 1 20.82 18.47 3.20
CA MET A 1 20.62 17.90 4.56
C MET A 1 19.42 18.56 5.22
N ARG A 2 18.25 17.94 5.15
CA ARG A 2 17.11 18.35 5.99
C ARG A 2 17.38 17.82 7.39
N ARG A 3 17.68 18.70 8.36
CA ARG A 3 17.80 18.35 9.76
C ARG A 3 16.41 17.97 10.26
N LEU A 4 16.16 16.68 10.47
CA LEU A 4 15.07 16.25 11.34
C LEU A 4 15.37 16.89 12.72
N ASP A 5 14.35 17.51 13.30
CA ASP A 5 14.46 18.00 14.67
C ASP A 5 14.60 16.78 15.58
N CYS A 6 15.82 16.49 15.98
CA CYS A 6 16.15 15.36 16.88
C CYS A 6 15.32 15.38 18.17
N SER A 7 14.77 16.53 18.52
CA SER A 7 13.91 16.73 19.69
C SER A 7 12.59 15.96 19.59
N VAL A 8 11.99 15.87 18.41
CA VAL A 8 10.71 15.13 18.18
C VAL A 8 10.96 13.63 18.22
N LEU A 9 12.07 13.17 17.63
CA LEU A 9 12.49 11.77 17.67
C LEU A 9 12.83 11.32 19.11
N LEU A 10 13.50 12.18 19.89
CA LEU A 10 13.86 11.88 21.28
C LEU A 10 12.61 11.87 22.20
N ALA A 11 11.63 12.75 21.96
CA ALA A 11 10.38 12.78 22.72
C ALA A 11 9.52 11.52 22.44
N VAL A 12 9.47 11.03 21.21
CA VAL A 12 8.76 9.80 20.85
C VAL A 12 9.44 8.57 21.46
N LEU A 13 10.77 8.53 21.48
CA LEU A 13 11.54 7.46 22.13
C LEU A 13 11.35 7.43 23.65
N LEU A 14 11.27 8.58 24.31
CA LEU A 14 11.08 8.67 25.77
C LEU A 14 9.69 8.21 26.23
N VAL A 15 8.65 8.38 25.40
CA VAL A 15 7.29 7.87 25.67
C VAL A 15 7.23 6.35 25.49
N ALA A 16 8.00 5.78 24.56
CA ALA A 16 8.01 4.33 24.28
C ALA A 16 8.69 3.48 25.37
N VAL A 17 9.56 4.07 26.21
CA VAL A 17 10.31 3.35 27.24
C VAL A 17 9.56 3.22 28.58
N GLY A 18 8.44 3.96 28.77
CA GLY A 18 7.61 3.86 29.96
C GLY A 18 6.43 2.89 29.77
N ARG A 19 6.50 1.72 30.43
CA ARG A 19 5.45 0.69 30.56
C ARG A 19 4.42 0.63 29.43
N ALA A 20 4.59 -0.36 28.58
CA ALA A 20 3.84 -0.56 27.36
C ALA A 20 2.54 -1.38 27.55
N ASP A 21 1.62 -0.90 28.36
CA ASP A 21 0.23 -1.37 28.34
C ASP A 21 -0.61 -0.31 27.62
N ALA A 22 -1.65 -0.74 26.85
CA ALA A 22 -2.62 0.20 26.34
C ALA A 22 -3.09 1.07 27.52
N VAL A 23 -2.81 2.37 27.44
CA VAL A 23 -3.09 3.26 28.56
C VAL A 23 -4.60 3.43 28.62
N SER A 24 -5.27 2.73 29.55
CA SER A 24 -6.64 3.05 29.89
C SER A 24 -6.65 4.45 30.51
N ILE A 25 -7.44 5.36 29.91
CA ILE A 25 -7.68 6.68 30.49
C ILE A 25 -8.79 6.53 31.51
N GLY A 26 -8.43 6.52 32.81
CA GLY A 26 -9.35 6.33 33.91
C GLY A 26 -8.97 5.16 34.83
N GLU A 27 -9.91 4.69 35.65
CA GLU A 27 -9.69 3.54 36.52
C GLU A 27 -9.48 2.25 35.69
N PRO A 28 -8.81 1.21 36.24
CA PRO A 28 -8.70 -0.10 35.61
C PRO A 28 -10.07 -0.63 35.18
N GLY A 29 -10.30 -0.84 33.88
CA GLY A 29 -11.58 -1.21 33.31
C GLY A 29 -12.34 -0.04 32.66
N SER A 30 -11.70 1.15 32.47
CA SER A 30 -12.35 2.25 31.75
C SER A 30 -12.74 1.86 30.33
N ASP A 31 -13.88 2.36 29.87
CA ASP A 31 -14.41 2.13 28.53
C ASP A 31 -13.61 2.83 27.42
N ILE A 32 -12.54 3.55 27.78
CA ILE A 32 -11.67 4.29 26.86
C ILE A 32 -10.24 3.76 26.96
N SER A 33 -9.66 3.41 25.83
CA SER A 33 -8.25 3.01 25.74
C SER A 33 -7.53 3.73 24.61
N ILE A 34 -6.25 4.04 24.83
CA ILE A 34 -5.35 4.58 23.81
C ILE A 34 -4.28 3.53 23.54
N ALA A 35 -4.04 3.27 22.27
CA ALA A 35 -2.93 2.48 21.77
C ALA A 35 -2.13 3.30 20.76
N GLY A 36 -0.85 2.99 20.61
CA GLY A 36 -0.02 3.64 19.61
C GLY A 36 1.01 2.68 19.01
N TYR A 37 1.50 3.08 17.86
CA TYR A 37 2.57 2.37 17.16
C TYR A 37 3.46 3.37 16.42
N GLY A 38 4.66 2.95 16.11
CA GLY A 38 5.51 3.76 15.25
C GLY A 38 6.70 2.98 14.72
N THR A 39 7.29 3.59 13.71
CA THR A 39 8.54 3.15 13.08
C THR A 39 9.45 4.37 12.94
N VAL A 40 10.69 4.24 13.36
CA VAL A 40 11.78 5.15 13.03
C VAL A 40 12.69 4.41 12.06
N GLY A 41 12.71 4.85 10.79
CA GLY A 41 13.41 4.19 9.71
C GLY A 41 14.57 5.00 9.17
N ALA A 42 15.56 4.29 8.62
CA ALA A 42 16.64 4.84 7.80
C ALA A 42 16.79 3.99 6.54
N LEU A 43 16.84 4.62 5.38
CA LEU A 43 16.94 3.98 4.08
C LEU A 43 18.07 4.60 3.27
N TYR A 44 18.82 3.78 2.54
CA TYR A 44 19.87 4.19 1.64
C TYR A 44 19.82 3.35 0.35
N HIS A 45 20.02 4.00 -0.80
CA HIS A 45 20.31 3.34 -2.07
C HIS A 45 21.31 4.15 -2.89
N ASP A 46 21.97 3.51 -3.86
CA ASP A 46 23.02 4.11 -4.67
C ASP A 46 22.61 4.38 -6.13
N GLN A 47 21.39 3.99 -6.55
CA GLN A 47 20.93 4.15 -7.93
C GLN A 47 20.55 5.59 -8.22
N GLN A 48 21.38 6.30 -9.00
CA GLN A 48 21.08 7.64 -9.48
C GLN A 48 19.89 7.67 -10.44
N GLY A 49 19.16 8.79 -10.45
CA GLY A 49 18.03 9.02 -11.35
C GLY A 49 16.70 8.43 -10.88
N ILE A 50 16.63 7.91 -9.65
CA ILE A 50 15.39 7.47 -9.02
C ILE A 50 15.24 8.04 -7.61
N GLU A 51 13.99 8.16 -7.16
CA GLU A 51 13.62 8.33 -5.75
C GLU A 51 12.83 7.11 -5.30
N TYR A 52 13.27 6.43 -4.25
CA TYR A 52 12.60 5.24 -3.72
C TYR A 52 11.49 5.66 -2.75
N ARG A 53 10.22 5.40 -3.10
CA ARG A 53 9.03 5.67 -2.27
C ARG A 53 8.51 4.40 -1.60
N ARG A 54 7.81 4.56 -0.49
CA ARG A 54 7.14 3.46 0.20
C ARG A 54 5.79 3.09 -0.42
N ASP A 55 5.02 4.09 -0.85
CA ASP A 55 3.69 3.92 -1.43
C ASP A 55 3.26 5.14 -2.27
N GLY A 56 2.14 5.02 -2.96
CA GLY A 56 1.60 6.08 -3.81
C GLY A 56 1.07 7.32 -3.07
N TRP A 57 1.16 7.39 -1.75
CA TRP A 57 0.79 8.58 -0.96
C TRP A 57 1.99 9.47 -0.64
N GLN A 58 3.20 9.00 -0.89
CA GLN A 58 4.41 9.80 -0.81
C GLN A 58 4.73 10.41 -2.18
N GLU A 59 4.92 11.74 -2.25
CA GLU A 59 5.36 12.42 -3.46
C GLU A 59 6.87 12.34 -3.65
N ARG A 60 7.62 12.37 -2.55
CA ARG A 60 9.07 12.28 -2.50
C ARG A 60 9.51 11.02 -1.78
N GLY A 61 10.56 10.38 -2.31
CA GLY A 61 11.22 9.24 -1.73
C GLY A 61 12.66 9.50 -1.36
N ALA A 62 13.34 8.44 -0.94
CA ALA A 62 14.78 8.47 -0.70
C ALA A 62 15.53 8.74 -1.99
N GLN A 63 16.52 9.62 -1.93
CA GLN A 63 17.41 9.94 -3.05
C GLN A 63 18.69 9.12 -2.99
N ALA A 64 19.26 8.86 -4.16
CA ALA A 64 20.49 8.08 -4.27
C ALA A 64 21.68 8.74 -3.55
N GLY A 65 22.45 7.93 -2.81
CA GLY A 65 23.65 8.37 -2.12
C GLY A 65 23.41 9.12 -0.82
N GLU A 66 22.14 9.26 -0.37
CA GLU A 66 21.79 9.90 0.89
C GLU A 66 21.07 8.91 1.83
N ILE A 67 21.26 9.08 3.14
CA ILE A 67 20.47 8.36 4.14
C ILE A 67 19.16 9.12 4.34
N ASP A 68 18.06 8.50 3.99
CA ASP A 68 16.71 9.04 4.18
C ASP A 68 16.06 8.47 5.44
N PHE A 69 15.54 9.36 6.29
CA PHE A 69 14.81 9.01 7.52
C PHE A 69 13.30 9.22 7.37
N THR A 70 12.82 9.62 6.20
CA THR A 70 11.43 10.04 6.01
C THR A 70 10.56 8.95 5.39
N THR A 71 11.13 8.11 4.52
CA THR A 71 10.39 7.11 3.75
C THR A 71 9.65 6.10 4.64
N ASP A 72 10.30 5.58 5.67
CA ASP A 72 9.70 4.56 6.55
C ASP A 72 9.19 5.09 7.89
N SER A 73 9.61 6.32 8.29
CA SER A 73 9.25 6.84 9.61
C SER A 73 7.79 7.27 9.68
N ARG A 74 7.08 6.79 10.71
CA ARG A 74 5.68 7.05 10.96
C ARG A 74 5.31 6.86 12.42
N PHE A 75 4.19 7.45 12.82
CA PHE A 75 3.63 7.31 14.15
C PHE A 75 2.11 7.28 14.07
N GLY A 76 1.47 6.29 14.69
CA GLY A 76 0.02 6.15 14.77
C GLY A 76 -0.48 6.18 16.21
N LEU A 77 -1.63 6.81 16.40
CA LEU A 77 -2.40 6.79 17.64
C LEU A 77 -3.80 6.30 17.36
N GLN A 78 -4.30 5.41 18.21
CA GLN A 78 -5.66 4.91 18.16
C GLN A 78 -6.35 5.10 19.50
N LEU A 79 -7.53 5.68 19.45
CA LEU A 79 -8.48 5.79 20.56
C LEU A 79 -9.63 4.80 20.32
N ASN A 80 -9.90 3.94 21.30
CA ASN A 80 -11.07 3.10 21.31
C ASN A 80 -11.95 3.52 22.47
N ALA A 81 -13.25 3.65 22.23
CA ALA A 81 -14.25 3.98 23.23
C ALA A 81 -15.42 2.97 23.17
N LYS A 82 -15.58 2.16 24.21
CA LYS A 82 -16.74 1.29 24.37
C LYS A 82 -17.92 2.15 24.84
N LEU A 83 -18.93 2.26 23.99
CA LEU A 83 -20.14 3.05 24.28
C LEU A 83 -21.20 2.19 24.98
N SER A 84 -21.17 0.88 24.72
CA SER A 84 -21.99 -0.16 25.36
C SER A 84 -21.39 -1.54 25.07
N PRO A 85 -21.93 -2.65 25.61
CA PRO A 85 -21.43 -3.99 25.28
C PRO A 85 -21.39 -4.33 23.79
N ALA A 86 -22.28 -3.73 22.98
CA ALA A 86 -22.38 -3.98 21.54
C ALA A 86 -21.80 -2.84 20.67
N TRP A 87 -21.48 -1.67 21.23
CA TRP A 87 -21.08 -0.51 20.47
C TRP A 87 -19.70 0.00 20.88
N GLU A 88 -18.85 0.23 19.88
CA GLU A 88 -17.50 0.78 20.06
C GLU A 88 -17.25 1.88 19.01
N ALA A 89 -16.65 2.99 19.42
CA ALA A 89 -16.11 4.02 18.52
C ALA A 89 -14.60 3.88 18.44
N VAL A 90 -14.05 3.96 17.23
CA VAL A 90 -12.60 3.87 16.98
C VAL A 90 -12.16 5.06 16.16
N ILE A 91 -11.09 5.73 16.61
CA ILE A 91 -10.42 6.80 15.87
C ILE A 91 -8.94 6.44 15.82
N GLN A 92 -8.37 6.37 14.60
CA GLN A 92 -6.94 6.16 14.41
C GLN A 92 -6.38 7.26 13.50
N GLN A 93 -5.33 7.91 13.95
CA GLN A 93 -4.56 8.88 13.20
C GLN A 93 -3.16 8.32 12.96
N GLU A 94 -2.64 8.49 11.75
CA GLU A 94 -1.24 8.24 11.43
C GLU A 94 -0.57 9.55 11.01
N THR A 95 0.65 9.79 11.51
CA THR A 95 1.51 10.89 11.12
C THR A 95 2.72 10.32 10.39
N ALA A 96 2.90 10.70 9.13
CA ALA A 96 3.98 10.24 8.26
C ALA A 96 4.37 11.35 7.28
N PHE A 97 5.41 11.13 6.49
CA PHE A 97 5.76 12.01 5.39
C PHE A 97 4.92 11.64 4.17
N TYR A 98 3.98 12.52 3.84
CA TYR A 98 3.04 12.36 2.73
C TYR A 98 3.42 13.25 1.53
N ARG A 99 2.40 13.54 0.75
CA ARG A 99 2.46 14.29 -0.49
C ARG A 99 3.15 15.62 -0.34
N ASP A 100 3.84 16.32 -0.38
CA ASP A 100 4.60 17.56 -0.21
C ASP A 100 5.88 17.41 0.64
N GLY A 101 6.26 16.16 0.95
CA GLY A 101 7.44 15.85 1.74
C GLY A 101 7.42 16.43 3.16
N LYS A 102 6.24 16.72 3.69
CA LYS A 102 6.04 17.20 5.05
C LYS A 102 5.42 16.14 5.93
N LEU A 103 5.80 16.17 7.20
CA LEU A 103 5.17 15.35 8.23
C LEU A 103 3.74 15.85 8.46
N LYS A 104 2.74 15.00 8.22
CA LYS A 104 1.32 15.35 8.37
C LYS A 104 0.55 14.26 9.08
N PRO A 105 -0.41 14.65 9.94
CA PRO A 105 -1.40 13.73 10.48
C PRO A 105 -2.50 13.46 9.45
N GLU A 106 -2.85 12.19 9.29
CA GLU A 106 -3.95 11.71 8.45
C GLU A 106 -4.88 10.82 9.27
N LEU A 107 -6.20 10.99 9.13
CA LEU A 107 -7.19 10.13 9.75
C LEU A 107 -7.28 8.82 8.97
N ASN A 108 -6.76 7.72 9.53
CA ASN A 108 -6.81 6.40 8.92
C ASN A 108 -8.13 5.69 9.18
N LEU A 109 -8.58 5.70 10.43
CA LEU A 109 -9.86 5.14 10.84
C LEU A 109 -10.68 6.17 11.61
N GLY A 110 -11.98 6.18 11.39
CA GLY A 110 -12.93 6.98 12.15
C GLY A 110 -14.30 6.32 12.02
N LEU A 111 -14.61 5.35 12.89
CA LEU A 111 -15.74 4.47 12.70
C LEU A 111 -16.51 4.19 13.97
N LEU A 112 -17.77 3.82 13.78
CA LEU A 112 -18.62 3.21 14.77
C LEU A 112 -18.79 1.72 14.43
N LYS A 113 -18.52 0.84 15.41
CA LYS A 113 -18.65 -0.59 15.30
C LYS A 113 -19.81 -1.07 16.15
N PHE A 114 -20.65 -1.89 15.55
CA PHE A 114 -21.73 -2.63 16.22
C PHE A 114 -21.42 -4.13 16.19
N SER A 115 -21.26 -4.77 17.35
CA SER A 115 -21.00 -6.20 17.51
C SER A 115 -21.93 -6.75 18.58
N PRO A 116 -23.12 -7.26 18.20
CA PRO A 116 -24.10 -7.81 19.16
C PRO A 116 -23.66 -9.15 19.74
N ASN A 117 -22.74 -9.83 19.07
CA ASN A 117 -22.14 -11.11 19.48
C ASN A 117 -20.73 -11.24 18.84
N ASP A 118 -20.04 -12.34 19.11
CA ASP A 118 -18.67 -12.59 18.63
C ASP A 118 -18.60 -12.97 17.14
N ASP A 119 -19.74 -13.31 16.53
CA ASP A 119 -19.82 -13.78 15.15
C ASP A 119 -20.11 -12.65 14.16
N PHE A 120 -20.75 -11.58 14.59
CA PHE A 120 -21.18 -10.50 13.70
C PHE A 120 -20.63 -9.14 14.12
N ALA A 121 -20.09 -8.41 13.15
CA ALA A 121 -19.74 -7.01 13.31
C ALA A 121 -20.17 -6.19 12.08
N LEU A 122 -20.74 -5.01 12.32
CA LEU A 122 -21.03 -3.98 11.34
C LEU A 122 -20.21 -2.74 11.70
N ARG A 123 -19.47 -2.17 10.73
CA ARG A 123 -18.69 -0.94 10.94
C ARG A 123 -19.13 0.10 9.92
N VAL A 124 -19.25 1.36 10.37
CA VAL A 124 -19.65 2.50 9.52
C VAL A 124 -18.74 3.68 9.82
N GLY A 125 -18.26 4.33 8.78
CA GLY A 125 -17.38 5.48 8.87
C GLY A 125 -16.20 5.41 7.92
N ARG A 126 -15.03 5.91 8.34
CA ARG A 126 -13.77 5.77 7.62
C ARG A 126 -13.11 4.45 7.98
N LEU A 127 -12.89 3.62 6.97
CA LEU A 127 -12.40 2.26 7.07
C LEU A 127 -11.15 2.07 6.21
N SER A 128 -10.30 1.11 6.57
CA SER A 128 -9.21 0.65 5.72
C SER A 128 -9.75 -0.20 4.58
N ALA A 129 -9.24 0.02 3.37
CA ALA A 129 -9.55 -0.82 2.22
C ALA A 129 -8.77 -2.14 2.33
N ASP A 130 -9.50 -3.23 2.60
CA ASP A 130 -8.97 -4.56 2.86
C ASP A 130 -8.99 -5.42 1.58
N ILE A 131 -8.44 -4.86 0.49
CA ILE A 131 -8.37 -5.53 -0.82
C ILE A 131 -7.43 -6.74 -0.73
N TYR A 132 -6.27 -6.59 -0.08
CA TYR A 132 -5.28 -7.64 0.11
C TYR A 132 -5.25 -8.09 1.56
N MET A 133 -4.88 -9.33 1.77
CA MET A 133 -4.59 -9.84 3.11
C MET A 133 -3.51 -8.98 3.78
N THR A 134 -3.71 -8.57 5.04
CA THR A 134 -2.84 -7.65 5.80
C THR A 134 -2.79 -6.19 5.30
N ALA A 135 -3.64 -5.78 4.36
CA ALA A 135 -3.66 -4.39 3.89
C ALA A 135 -4.07 -3.39 5.00
N ASP A 136 -4.87 -3.80 5.94
CA ASP A 136 -5.32 -3.01 7.09
C ASP A 136 -4.23 -2.76 8.14
N THR A 137 -3.25 -3.66 8.26
CA THR A 137 -2.13 -3.58 9.23
C THR A 137 -0.82 -3.07 8.61
N ARG A 138 -0.78 -2.77 7.30
CA ARG A 138 0.46 -2.39 6.58
C ARG A 138 1.17 -1.16 7.16
N GLY A 139 0.46 -0.28 7.88
CA GLY A 139 1.02 0.89 8.57
C GLY A 139 1.73 0.55 9.86
N VAL A 140 1.41 -0.59 10.48
CA VAL A 140 1.94 -1.01 11.76
C VAL A 140 3.22 -1.84 11.54
N GLY A 141 4.38 -1.19 11.57
CA GLY A 141 5.66 -1.86 11.30
C GLY A 141 5.88 -3.07 12.20
N TYR A 142 5.56 -2.97 13.48
CA TYR A 142 5.75 -4.07 14.45
C TYR A 142 4.98 -5.36 14.08
N SER A 143 3.84 -5.28 13.36
CA SER A 143 3.03 -6.44 12.95
C SER A 143 3.67 -7.29 11.84
N SER A 144 4.66 -6.75 11.13
CA SER A 144 5.36 -7.42 10.03
C SER A 144 6.75 -7.88 10.44
N MET A 145 7.25 -8.98 9.87
CA MET A 145 8.68 -9.33 9.98
C MET A 145 9.55 -8.43 9.09
N MET A 146 9.04 -7.95 7.96
CA MET A 146 9.74 -7.03 7.05
C MET A 146 9.66 -5.59 7.57
N ILE A 147 10.60 -4.73 7.16
CA ILE A 147 10.60 -3.30 7.52
C ILE A 147 9.40 -2.59 6.92
N ARG A 148 9.07 -2.90 5.67
CA ARG A 148 7.90 -2.37 4.95
C ARG A 148 7.21 -3.48 4.16
N PRO A 149 5.91 -3.37 3.91
CA PRO A 149 5.24 -4.22 2.94
C PRO A 149 5.92 -4.06 1.56
N PRO A 150 6.09 -5.14 0.78
CA PRO A 150 6.71 -5.07 -0.53
C PRO A 150 6.04 -4.04 -1.44
N LEU A 151 6.88 -3.21 -2.07
CA LEU A 151 6.48 -2.09 -2.90
C LEU A 151 5.61 -2.56 -4.09
N GLU A 152 6.01 -3.65 -4.71
CA GLU A 152 5.33 -4.26 -5.86
C GLU A 152 3.88 -4.62 -5.58
N VAL A 153 3.58 -5.00 -4.32
CA VAL A 153 2.24 -5.47 -3.94
C VAL A 153 1.42 -4.36 -3.29
N PHE A 154 1.98 -3.71 -2.26
CA PHE A 154 1.23 -2.76 -1.44
C PHE A 154 1.38 -1.32 -1.88
N GLY A 155 2.45 -0.99 -2.62
CA GLY A 155 2.71 0.35 -3.10
C GLY A 155 1.71 0.82 -4.16
N ILE A 156 1.25 -0.09 -5.01
CA ILE A 156 0.32 0.20 -6.11
C ILE A 156 -1.14 0.35 -5.67
N ILE A 157 -1.48 -0.01 -4.42
CA ILE A 157 -2.84 0.15 -3.92
C ILE A 157 -3.09 1.61 -3.57
N PHE A 158 -3.64 2.37 -4.48
CA PHE A 158 -4.06 3.75 -4.23
C PHE A 158 -5.29 3.83 -3.32
N ALA A 159 -6.21 2.87 -3.42
CA ALA A 159 -7.40 2.77 -2.58
C ALA A 159 -7.04 2.23 -1.18
N GLN A 160 -6.45 3.06 -0.34
CA GLN A 160 -6.04 2.64 1.01
C GLN A 160 -7.15 2.75 2.05
N ARG A 161 -8.07 3.69 1.87
CA ARG A 161 -9.15 4.05 2.80
C ARG A 161 -10.41 4.39 2.02
N PHE A 162 -11.57 4.13 2.62
CA PHE A 162 -12.86 4.55 2.08
C PHE A 162 -13.78 5.03 3.20
N ASP A 163 -14.70 5.91 2.86
CA ASP A 163 -15.79 6.35 3.73
C ASP A 163 -17.03 5.54 3.34
N GLY A 164 -17.50 4.66 4.23
CA GLY A 164 -18.57 3.72 3.92
C GLY A 164 -18.90 2.76 5.06
N ALA A 165 -19.16 1.51 4.72
CA ALA A 165 -19.48 0.48 5.70
C ALA A 165 -18.85 -0.87 5.32
N ASP A 166 -18.67 -1.72 6.32
CA ASP A 166 -18.43 -3.15 6.14
C ASP A 166 -19.22 -3.99 7.13
N ALA A 167 -19.47 -5.24 6.75
CA ALA A 167 -20.05 -6.25 7.62
C ALA A 167 -19.17 -7.50 7.59
N VAL A 168 -18.93 -8.04 8.76
CA VAL A 168 -18.17 -9.28 8.99
C VAL A 168 -19.08 -10.28 9.67
N TYR A 169 -19.07 -11.52 9.17
CA TYR A 169 -19.72 -12.64 9.81
C TYR A 169 -18.75 -13.82 9.88
N GLY A 170 -18.56 -14.36 11.09
CA GLY A 170 -17.73 -15.52 11.35
C GLY A 170 -18.55 -16.67 11.90
N MET A 171 -18.14 -17.89 11.62
CA MET A 171 -18.70 -19.10 12.19
C MET A 171 -17.56 -20.05 12.58
N ASP A 172 -17.68 -20.67 13.74
CA ASP A 172 -16.79 -21.74 14.16
C ASP A 172 -17.25 -23.05 13.53
N LEU A 173 -16.34 -23.74 12.84
CA LEU A 173 -16.60 -25.01 12.15
C LEU A 173 -16.19 -26.23 12.98
N GLY A 174 -15.48 -26.02 14.07
CA GLY A 174 -14.93 -27.04 14.96
C GLY A 174 -13.84 -26.48 15.85
N GLU A 175 -13.11 -27.35 16.51
CA GLU A 175 -12.00 -26.96 17.38
C GLU A 175 -10.92 -26.24 16.54
N ASP A 176 -10.57 -25.02 16.95
CA ASP A 176 -9.59 -24.14 16.28
C ASP A 176 -9.86 -23.84 14.77
N GLN A 177 -11.11 -24.06 14.30
CA GLN A 177 -11.49 -23.79 12.91
C GLN A 177 -12.54 -22.69 12.84
N ARG A 178 -12.25 -21.63 12.07
CA ARG A 178 -13.19 -20.52 11.87
C ARG A 178 -13.27 -20.16 10.39
N LEU A 179 -14.48 -19.97 9.89
CA LEU A 179 -14.75 -19.39 8.58
C LEU A 179 -15.31 -17.98 8.78
N GLU A 180 -14.71 -16.99 8.14
CA GLU A 180 -15.13 -15.60 8.20
C GLU A 180 -15.40 -15.07 6.81
N GLY A 181 -16.53 -14.39 6.63
CA GLY A 181 -16.87 -13.63 5.43
C GLY A 181 -16.96 -12.15 5.74
N LYS A 182 -16.40 -11.31 4.88
CA LYS A 182 -16.50 -9.85 4.94
C LYS A 182 -16.97 -9.29 3.63
N VAL A 183 -17.88 -8.32 3.69
CA VAL A 183 -18.27 -7.47 2.56
C VAL A 183 -18.09 -6.01 2.95
N TYR A 184 -17.65 -5.17 2.02
CA TYR A 184 -17.43 -3.77 2.27
C TYR A 184 -17.73 -2.92 1.04
N GLY A 185 -18.08 -1.64 1.27
CA GLY A 185 -18.28 -0.69 0.18
C GLY A 185 -18.35 0.75 0.67
N GLY A 186 -17.98 1.66 -0.22
CA GLY A 186 -17.98 3.09 0.07
C GLY A 186 -17.25 3.91 -0.99
N TRP A 187 -16.93 5.15 -0.62
CA TRP A 187 -16.31 6.14 -1.48
C TRP A 187 -14.86 6.37 -1.08
N LEU A 188 -14.01 6.38 -2.09
CA LEU A 188 -12.59 6.69 -1.95
C LEU A 188 -12.38 8.19 -1.85
N ARG A 189 -11.27 8.60 -1.23
CA ARG A 189 -10.85 10.00 -1.16
C ARG A 189 -9.35 10.14 -1.27
N GLY A 190 -8.95 11.31 -1.75
CA GLY A 190 -7.56 11.74 -1.79
C GLY A 190 -6.95 11.68 -3.18
N LYS A 191 -5.68 12.06 -3.24
CA LYS A 191 -4.96 12.25 -4.48
C LYS A 191 -3.59 11.57 -4.40
N PRO A 192 -3.54 10.24 -4.56
CA PRO A 192 -2.26 9.54 -4.62
C PRO A 192 -1.44 10.02 -5.84
N VAL A 193 -0.15 9.75 -5.78
CA VAL A 193 0.85 10.20 -6.76
C VAL A 193 1.36 9.00 -7.52
N GLY A 194 1.31 9.06 -8.85
CA GLY A 194 1.90 8.07 -9.73
C GLY A 194 3.44 8.09 -9.70
N ASP A 195 4.04 7.26 -10.49
CA ASP A 195 5.50 7.13 -10.66
C ASP A 195 6.11 8.31 -11.44
N ASP A 196 5.30 8.98 -12.26
CA ASP A 196 5.64 10.19 -13.02
C ASP A 196 5.30 11.50 -12.29
N LEU A 197 5.06 11.44 -10.97
CA LEU A 197 4.58 12.55 -10.13
C LEU A 197 3.18 13.08 -10.52
N SER A 198 2.46 12.41 -11.39
CA SER A 198 1.08 12.74 -11.70
C SER A 198 0.17 12.47 -10.50
N HIS A 199 -0.90 13.25 -10.35
CA HIS A 199 -1.86 13.12 -9.26
C HIS A 199 -3.16 12.49 -9.77
N PHE A 200 -3.51 11.32 -9.23
CA PHE A 200 -4.80 10.69 -9.47
C PHE A 200 -5.83 11.26 -8.49
N ASN A 201 -6.98 11.70 -9.00
CA ASN A 201 -8.08 12.14 -8.14
C ASN A 201 -9.03 10.98 -7.87
N LEU A 202 -9.03 10.48 -6.62
CA LEU A 202 -9.93 9.41 -6.18
C LEU A 202 -11.22 9.93 -5.53
N ASP A 203 -11.38 11.25 -5.31
CA ASP A 203 -12.55 11.79 -4.65
C ASP A 203 -13.85 11.41 -5.40
N GLY A 204 -14.79 10.77 -4.69
CA GLY A 204 -16.04 10.31 -5.28
C GLY A 204 -15.95 8.99 -6.06
N SER A 205 -14.76 8.45 -6.30
CA SER A 205 -14.61 7.07 -6.79
C SER A 205 -15.14 6.09 -5.75
N SER A 206 -15.66 4.94 -6.19
CA SER A 206 -16.23 3.95 -5.29
C SER A 206 -15.39 2.68 -5.22
N ALA A 207 -15.45 2.02 -4.07
CA ALA A 207 -14.93 0.67 -3.88
C ALA A 207 -16.03 -0.24 -3.33
N LEU A 208 -16.11 -1.45 -3.87
CA LEU A 208 -16.97 -2.52 -3.38
C LEU A 208 -16.16 -3.81 -3.39
N GLY A 209 -16.23 -4.59 -2.33
CA GLY A 209 -15.48 -5.84 -2.28
C GLY A 209 -15.89 -6.74 -1.13
N GLY A 210 -15.19 -7.87 -1.05
CA GLY A 210 -15.37 -8.82 0.04
C GLY A 210 -14.36 -9.95 -0.06
N HIS A 211 -14.30 -10.75 1.01
CA HIS A 211 -13.46 -11.92 1.07
C HIS A 211 -14.05 -13.01 1.97
N LEU A 212 -13.58 -14.22 1.76
CA LEU A 212 -13.74 -15.35 2.67
C LEU A 212 -12.37 -15.73 3.22
N GLN A 213 -12.28 -15.93 4.51
CA GLN A 213 -11.09 -16.38 5.21
C GLN A 213 -11.41 -17.64 6.01
N TYR A 214 -10.58 -18.66 5.84
CA TYR A 214 -10.54 -19.84 6.68
C TYR A 214 -9.30 -19.79 7.55
N SER A 215 -9.49 -19.99 8.86
CA SER A 215 -8.45 -19.99 9.88
C SER A 215 -8.41 -21.32 10.60
N HIS A 216 -7.23 -21.92 10.75
CA HIS A 216 -7.01 -23.16 11.51
C HIS A 216 -5.59 -23.25 12.04
N ALA A 217 -5.41 -23.32 13.37
CA ALA A 217 -4.14 -23.62 14.04
C ALA A 217 -2.92 -22.83 13.50
N GLY A 218 -3.08 -21.51 13.30
CA GLY A 218 -2.02 -20.63 12.79
C GLY A 218 -1.87 -20.59 11.27
N LEU A 219 -2.77 -21.25 10.53
CA LEU A 219 -2.93 -21.12 9.08
C LEU A 219 -4.17 -20.26 8.81
N ASP A 220 -4.01 -19.17 8.06
CA ASP A 220 -5.10 -18.38 7.47
C ASP A 220 -5.02 -18.47 5.95
N VAL A 221 -6.14 -18.78 5.32
CA VAL A 221 -6.29 -18.78 3.85
C VAL A 221 -7.42 -17.83 3.48
N ARG A 222 -7.14 -16.86 2.62
CA ARG A 222 -8.13 -15.86 2.19
C ARG A 222 -8.26 -15.86 0.67
N VAL A 223 -9.51 -15.78 0.19
CA VAL A 223 -9.86 -15.46 -1.20
C VAL A 223 -10.74 -14.22 -1.20
N GLY A 224 -10.51 -13.30 -2.10
CA GLY A 224 -11.24 -12.04 -2.14
C GLY A 224 -11.46 -11.51 -3.54
N ALA A 225 -12.42 -10.62 -3.67
CA ALA A 225 -12.65 -9.84 -4.88
C ALA A 225 -13.05 -8.41 -4.51
N ALA A 226 -12.58 -7.44 -5.30
CA ALA A 226 -12.93 -6.05 -5.12
C ALA A 226 -13.06 -5.36 -6.48
N ARG A 227 -13.93 -4.36 -6.56
CA ARG A 227 -14.06 -3.45 -7.70
C ARG A 227 -13.84 -2.03 -7.24
N VAL A 228 -12.99 -1.30 -7.96
CA VAL A 228 -12.81 0.14 -7.82
C VAL A 228 -13.33 0.79 -9.11
N GLN A 229 -14.25 1.75 -8.98
CA GLN A 229 -14.77 2.54 -10.11
C GLN A 229 -14.30 3.98 -9.96
N PHE A 230 -13.70 4.52 -11.02
CA PHE A 230 -13.14 5.87 -11.02
C PHE A 230 -14.19 6.92 -11.39
N ALA A 231 -14.26 8.01 -10.60
CA ALA A 231 -15.14 9.14 -10.85
C ALA A 231 -14.50 10.22 -11.75
N HIS A 232 -13.18 10.24 -11.83
CA HIS A 232 -12.42 11.28 -12.55
C HIS A 232 -11.56 10.69 -13.64
N GLU A 233 -11.20 11.55 -14.61
CA GLU A 233 -10.25 11.22 -15.65
C GLU A 233 -8.84 11.04 -15.10
N SER A 234 -8.03 10.33 -15.87
CA SER A 234 -6.59 10.18 -15.60
C SER A 234 -5.86 11.52 -15.74
N PRO A 235 -4.66 11.65 -15.16
CA PRO A 235 -3.78 12.78 -15.42
C PRO A 235 -3.46 13.00 -16.92
N ALA A 236 -3.60 11.96 -17.74
CA ALA A 236 -3.40 12.00 -19.19
C ALA A 236 -4.57 12.62 -19.99
N ALA A 237 -5.57 13.24 -19.34
CA ALA A 237 -6.69 13.88 -20.03
C ALA A 237 -6.30 14.88 -21.14
N PRO A 238 -5.23 15.71 -21.01
CA PRO A 238 -4.78 16.56 -22.12
C PRO A 238 -4.31 15.75 -23.33
N LEU A 239 -3.62 14.63 -23.13
CA LEU A 239 -3.18 13.71 -24.17
C LEU A 239 -4.36 13.05 -24.88
N GLN A 240 -5.39 12.64 -24.15
CA GLN A 240 -6.64 12.15 -24.72
C GLN A 240 -7.28 13.20 -25.66
N GLY A 241 -7.30 14.47 -25.24
CA GLY A 241 -7.81 15.58 -26.05
C GLY A 241 -7.07 15.73 -27.38
N ALA A 242 -5.73 15.67 -27.34
CA ALA A 242 -4.90 15.73 -28.53
C ALA A 242 -5.13 14.56 -29.49
N LEU A 243 -5.25 13.34 -28.96
CA LEU A 243 -5.54 12.14 -29.75
C LEU A 243 -6.92 12.20 -30.42
N ARG A 244 -7.94 12.71 -29.71
CA ARG A 244 -9.29 12.91 -30.31
C ARG A 244 -9.29 13.93 -31.45
N GLN A 245 -8.39 14.94 -31.39
CA GLN A 245 -8.23 15.92 -32.49
C GLN A 245 -7.56 15.29 -33.72
N ILE A 246 -6.66 14.35 -33.57
CA ILE A 246 -6.09 13.56 -34.68
C ILE A 246 -7.19 12.78 -35.39
N GLY A 247 -8.10 12.12 -34.66
CA GLY A 247 -9.30 11.52 -35.18
C GLY A 247 -9.11 10.22 -35.98
N THR A 248 -7.91 9.67 -36.09
CA THR A 248 -7.70 8.35 -36.70
C THR A 248 -8.30 7.26 -35.81
N PRO A 249 -8.65 6.08 -36.32
CA PRO A 249 -9.15 4.98 -35.52
C PRO A 249 -8.16 4.55 -34.43
N GLU A 250 -6.86 4.62 -34.69
CA GLU A 250 -5.79 4.31 -33.75
C GLU A 250 -5.70 5.34 -32.63
N ALA A 251 -5.73 6.65 -32.98
CA ALA A 251 -5.72 7.73 -32.02
C ALA A 251 -6.96 7.72 -31.12
N LEU A 252 -8.13 7.43 -31.66
CA LEU A 252 -9.37 7.32 -30.89
C LEU A 252 -9.32 6.14 -29.91
N ARG A 253 -8.79 4.97 -30.34
CA ARG A 253 -8.57 3.82 -29.43
C ARG A 253 -7.57 4.17 -28.32
N SER A 254 -6.48 4.86 -28.66
CA SER A 254 -5.49 5.32 -27.69
C SER A 254 -6.05 6.33 -26.70
N ALA A 255 -6.88 7.28 -27.16
CA ALA A 255 -7.58 8.22 -26.29
C ALA A 255 -8.53 7.51 -25.31
N GLU A 256 -9.23 6.48 -25.80
CA GLU A 256 -10.14 5.65 -25.00
C GLU A 256 -9.35 4.81 -23.98
N ALA A 257 -8.21 4.27 -24.38
CA ALA A 257 -7.30 3.51 -23.49
C ALA A 257 -6.76 4.34 -22.31
N LEU A 258 -6.59 5.64 -22.48
CA LEU A 258 -6.13 6.56 -21.44
C LEU A 258 -7.26 7.10 -20.53
N SER A 259 -8.54 6.77 -20.81
CA SER A 259 -9.69 7.27 -20.04
C SER A 259 -9.90 6.44 -18.76
N TYR A 260 -10.05 7.12 -17.63
CA TYR A 260 -10.33 6.50 -16.33
C TYR A 260 -11.75 6.74 -15.84
N LYS A 261 -12.34 7.87 -16.23
CA LYS A 261 -13.68 8.23 -15.78
C LYS A 261 -14.71 7.18 -16.17
N ASP A 262 -15.54 6.79 -15.21
CA ASP A 262 -16.57 5.76 -15.31
C ASP A 262 -16.04 4.35 -15.64
N ARG A 263 -14.72 4.13 -15.50
CA ARG A 263 -14.05 2.84 -15.68
C ARG A 263 -13.90 2.14 -14.34
N SER A 264 -13.73 0.83 -14.40
CA SER A 264 -13.48 0.02 -13.21
C SER A 264 -12.31 -0.92 -13.37
N VAL A 265 -11.68 -1.20 -12.24
CA VAL A 265 -10.68 -2.25 -12.06
C VAL A 265 -11.23 -3.26 -11.07
N ASP A 266 -11.22 -4.53 -11.46
CA ASP A 266 -11.55 -5.67 -10.62
C ASP A 266 -10.27 -6.33 -10.13
N PHE A 267 -10.21 -6.61 -8.84
CA PHE A 267 -9.13 -7.33 -8.19
C PHE A 267 -9.64 -8.69 -7.72
N TYR A 268 -8.88 -9.74 -8.01
CA TYR A 268 -9.11 -11.10 -7.50
C TYR A 268 -7.89 -11.51 -6.71
N THR A 269 -8.08 -11.76 -5.42
CA THR A 269 -6.96 -11.92 -4.49
C THR A 269 -6.96 -13.29 -3.82
N PHE A 270 -5.77 -13.79 -3.59
CA PHE A 270 -5.52 -15.00 -2.83
C PHE A 270 -4.39 -14.73 -1.83
N GLY A 271 -4.56 -15.15 -0.59
CA GLY A 271 -3.55 -14.97 0.46
C GLY A 271 -3.47 -16.17 1.38
N ILE A 272 -2.26 -16.44 1.85
CA ILE A 272 -1.98 -17.42 2.92
C ILE A 272 -1.08 -16.74 3.94
N LEU A 273 -1.47 -16.81 5.21
CA LEU A 273 -0.59 -16.58 6.35
C LEU A 273 -0.40 -17.90 7.08
N TYR A 274 0.84 -18.20 7.39
CA TYR A 274 1.21 -19.38 8.14
C TYR A 274 2.12 -18.97 9.29
N SER A 275 1.69 -19.25 10.52
CA SER A 275 2.44 -18.92 11.73
C SER A 275 2.29 -20.06 12.73
N ILE A 276 3.12 -21.10 12.57
CA ILE A 276 3.11 -22.28 13.44
C ILE A 276 4.51 -22.46 14.03
N ASP A 277 4.58 -22.65 15.33
CA ASP A 277 5.81 -22.74 16.10
C ASP A 277 6.72 -21.51 15.86
N SER A 278 7.87 -21.73 15.25
CA SER A 278 8.84 -20.69 14.91
C SER A 278 8.74 -20.20 13.46
N LEU A 279 8.05 -20.94 12.59
CA LEU A 279 7.96 -20.64 11.17
C LEU A 279 6.84 -19.63 10.89
N GLN A 280 7.17 -18.57 10.18
CA GLN A 280 6.25 -17.55 9.71
C GLN A 280 6.38 -17.43 8.19
N SER A 281 5.26 -17.45 7.48
CA SER A 281 5.25 -17.32 6.03
C SER A 281 4.02 -16.54 5.58
N GLN A 282 4.17 -15.75 4.54
CA GLN A 282 3.09 -15.05 3.87
C GLN A 282 3.21 -15.24 2.37
N LEU A 283 2.14 -15.71 1.74
CA LEU A 283 1.95 -15.73 0.30
C LEU A 283 0.78 -14.80 -0.04
N LEU A 284 0.92 -14.00 -1.09
CA LEU A 284 -0.16 -13.20 -1.64
C LEU A 284 -0.04 -13.19 -3.16
N TYR A 285 -1.17 -13.32 -3.84
CA TYR A 285 -1.32 -13.12 -5.27
C TYR A 285 -2.56 -12.28 -5.54
N SER A 286 -2.47 -11.36 -6.48
CA SER A 286 -3.62 -10.62 -7.00
C SER A 286 -3.56 -10.54 -8.50
N HIS A 287 -4.68 -10.91 -9.15
CA HIS A 287 -4.94 -10.68 -10.55
C HIS A 287 -5.83 -9.45 -10.69
N SER A 288 -5.46 -8.51 -11.55
CA SER A 288 -6.27 -7.34 -11.86
C SER A 288 -6.90 -7.47 -13.25
N ARG A 289 -8.14 -7.02 -13.36
CA ARG A 289 -8.86 -6.96 -14.64
C ARG A 289 -9.50 -5.61 -14.80
N THR A 290 -9.21 -4.94 -15.90
CA THR A 290 -9.81 -3.65 -16.23
C THR A 290 -11.04 -3.82 -17.09
N SER A 291 -12.01 -2.93 -16.93
CA SER A 291 -13.27 -2.96 -17.72
C SER A 291 -13.06 -2.66 -19.20
N GLN A 292 -11.94 -2.01 -19.52
CA GLN A 292 -11.52 -1.73 -20.91
C GLN A 292 -10.00 -1.68 -21.02
N PRO A 293 -9.40 -1.96 -22.20
CA PRO A 293 -7.96 -1.85 -22.41
C PRO A 293 -7.45 -0.44 -22.08
N GLY A 294 -6.36 -0.35 -21.34
CA GLY A 294 -5.62 0.90 -21.13
C GLY A 294 -5.42 1.35 -19.69
N ILE A 295 -6.25 0.91 -18.75
CA ILE A 295 -5.91 1.03 -17.32
C ILE A 295 -5.20 -0.26 -16.94
N ASP A 296 -3.88 -0.27 -16.99
CA ASP A 296 -3.12 -1.44 -16.60
C ASP A 296 -2.70 -1.32 -15.14
N VAL A 297 -3.49 -1.96 -14.27
CA VAL A 297 -3.05 -2.25 -12.90
C VAL A 297 -2.33 -3.59 -12.94
N PRO A 298 -1.08 -3.67 -12.49
CA PRO A 298 -0.31 -4.90 -12.62
C PRO A 298 -0.88 -6.04 -11.77
N ASP A 299 -0.68 -7.26 -12.25
CA ASP A 299 -0.75 -8.45 -11.44
C ASP A 299 0.41 -8.43 -10.45
N VAL A 300 0.19 -8.93 -9.24
CA VAL A 300 1.20 -8.90 -8.20
C VAL A 300 1.28 -10.23 -7.45
N ALA A 301 2.48 -10.55 -7.00
CA ALA A 301 2.72 -11.70 -6.14
C ALA A 301 3.78 -11.40 -5.09
N MET A 302 3.66 -12.00 -3.92
CA MET A 302 4.73 -12.03 -2.94
C MET A 302 4.76 -13.35 -2.18
N LEU A 303 5.97 -13.70 -1.74
CA LEU A 303 6.23 -14.77 -0.78
C LEU A 303 7.27 -14.27 0.21
N SER A 304 7.01 -14.42 1.49
CA SER A 304 8.01 -14.20 2.53
C SER A 304 8.03 -15.35 3.52
N ILE A 305 9.22 -15.71 3.99
CA ILE A 305 9.45 -16.80 4.93
C ILE A 305 10.46 -16.36 5.95
N GLY A 306 10.15 -16.51 7.22
CA GLY A 306 11.04 -16.27 8.35
C GLY A 306 10.94 -17.38 9.38
N ASN A 307 12.03 -17.62 10.10
CA ASN A 307 12.04 -18.57 11.20
C ASN A 307 12.59 -17.92 12.47
N ARG A 308 11.85 -18.09 13.57
CA ARG A 308 12.17 -17.44 14.85
C ARG A 308 13.11 -18.30 15.69
N PHE A 309 14.23 -17.73 16.08
CA PHE A 309 15.23 -18.30 17.01
C PHE A 309 15.33 -17.42 18.25
N GLY A 310 14.54 -17.74 19.26
CA GLY A 310 14.43 -16.89 20.46
C GLY A 310 13.86 -15.52 20.13
N SER A 311 14.65 -14.46 20.27
CA SER A 311 14.27 -13.08 19.95
C SER A 311 14.66 -12.63 18.53
N VAL A 312 15.30 -13.49 17.75
CA VAL A 312 15.80 -13.17 16.39
C VAL A 312 15.01 -13.93 15.35
N THR A 313 14.53 -13.23 14.32
CA THR A 313 13.80 -13.81 13.19
C THR A 313 14.50 -13.40 11.89
N PRO A 314 15.44 -14.19 11.36
CA PRO A 314 15.89 -14.02 9.98
C PRO A 314 14.75 -14.34 9.00
N TYR A 315 14.70 -13.62 7.88
CA TYR A 315 13.70 -13.81 6.85
C TYR A 315 14.24 -13.53 5.46
N VAL A 316 13.55 -14.08 4.48
CA VAL A 316 13.72 -13.78 3.07
C VAL A 316 12.35 -13.51 2.44
N GLY A 317 12.32 -12.69 1.41
CA GLY A 317 11.11 -12.35 0.68
C GLY A 317 11.37 -12.21 -0.82
N TYR A 318 10.33 -12.49 -1.59
CA TYR A 318 10.26 -12.20 -3.02
C TYR A 318 8.93 -11.51 -3.31
N SER A 319 8.96 -10.47 -4.14
CA SER A 319 7.76 -9.80 -4.63
C SER A 319 7.93 -9.40 -6.08
N ALA A 320 6.83 -9.37 -6.82
CA ALA A 320 6.82 -9.01 -8.22
C ALA A 320 5.50 -8.30 -8.60
N ALA A 321 5.61 -7.38 -9.56
CA ALA A 321 4.50 -6.73 -10.25
C ALA A 321 4.74 -6.81 -11.75
N TRP A 322 3.71 -7.16 -12.51
CA TRP A 322 3.79 -7.24 -13.98
C TRP A 322 2.44 -6.97 -14.63
N ASN A 323 2.47 -6.31 -15.78
CA ASN A 323 1.32 -6.12 -16.64
C ASN A 323 1.71 -6.26 -18.12
N ASP A 324 0.70 -6.34 -18.98
CA ASP A 324 0.89 -6.30 -20.42
C ASP A 324 0.98 -4.85 -20.91
N ARG A 325 1.65 -4.67 -22.04
CA ARG A 325 1.89 -3.35 -22.62
C ARG A 325 0.64 -2.80 -23.30
N ALA A 326 0.19 -1.60 -22.93
CA ALA A 326 -0.74 -0.83 -23.72
C ALA A 326 -0.05 -0.41 -25.04
N ASN A 327 -0.74 -0.56 -26.19
CA ASN A 327 -0.22 -0.13 -27.48
C ASN A 327 -0.92 1.18 -27.89
N LEU A 328 -0.31 2.31 -27.53
CA LEU A 328 -0.83 3.64 -27.80
C LEU A 328 -0.23 4.18 -29.11
N GLN A 329 -1.06 4.64 -30.04
CA GLN A 329 -0.63 5.08 -31.38
C GLN A 329 -1.53 6.20 -31.89
N THR A 330 -0.94 7.11 -32.70
CA THR A 330 -1.75 8.09 -33.48
C THR A 330 -2.28 7.50 -34.78
N GLY A 331 -1.67 6.41 -35.29
CA GLY A 331 -1.94 5.86 -36.62
C GLY A 331 -1.36 6.71 -37.76
N LEU A 332 -0.55 7.73 -37.46
CA LEU A 332 0.09 8.61 -38.44
C LEU A 332 1.63 8.52 -38.28
N PRO A 333 2.39 8.58 -39.39
CA PRO A 333 3.85 8.62 -39.35
C PRO A 333 4.34 9.99 -38.85
N ASP A 334 5.53 10.04 -38.27
CA ASP A 334 6.16 11.28 -37.78
C ASP A 334 6.32 12.35 -38.86
N ALA A 335 6.48 11.93 -40.11
CA ALA A 335 6.57 12.80 -41.26
C ALA A 335 5.25 13.54 -41.59
N ALA A 336 4.11 13.17 -40.98
CA ALA A 336 2.84 13.82 -41.25
C ALA A 336 2.81 15.29 -40.80
N SER A 337 3.38 15.57 -39.62
CA SER A 337 3.61 16.94 -39.15
C SER A 337 4.52 16.92 -37.90
N PRO A 338 5.16 18.05 -37.54
CA PRO A 338 5.92 18.17 -36.29
C PRO A 338 5.08 17.89 -35.04
N GLN A 339 3.82 18.23 -35.06
CA GLN A 339 2.87 17.98 -33.94
C GLN A 339 2.59 16.49 -33.79
N VAL A 340 2.43 15.75 -34.90
CA VAL A 340 2.25 14.29 -34.87
C VAL A 340 3.51 13.61 -34.38
N ALA A 341 4.70 14.02 -34.83
CA ALA A 341 5.98 13.48 -34.34
C ALA A 341 6.14 13.67 -32.83
N GLN A 342 5.83 14.87 -32.32
CA GLN A 342 5.88 15.14 -30.90
C GLN A 342 4.86 14.27 -30.11
N LEU A 343 3.65 14.11 -30.65
CA LEU A 343 2.60 13.30 -30.01
C LEU A 343 2.98 11.82 -30.00
N ASN A 344 3.54 11.27 -31.09
CA ASN A 344 4.05 9.90 -31.14
C ASN A 344 5.15 9.68 -30.09
N ALA A 345 6.12 10.62 -29.98
CA ALA A 345 7.17 10.53 -28.96
C ALA A 345 6.61 10.51 -27.52
N VAL A 346 5.59 11.32 -27.23
CA VAL A 346 4.90 11.30 -25.93
C VAL A 346 4.18 9.97 -25.72
N LEU A 347 3.51 9.43 -26.74
CA LEU A 347 2.80 8.14 -26.64
C LEU A 347 3.78 6.98 -26.41
N ASP A 348 4.96 7.00 -27.02
CA ASP A 348 6.01 6.01 -26.76
C ASP A 348 6.46 6.05 -25.29
N ILE A 349 6.70 7.26 -24.75
CA ILE A 349 7.05 7.45 -23.34
C ILE A 349 5.94 6.90 -22.43
N VAL A 350 4.68 7.29 -22.66
CA VAL A 350 3.55 6.84 -21.85
C VAL A 350 3.33 5.33 -21.98
N THR A 351 3.52 4.78 -23.18
CA THR A 351 3.44 3.32 -23.41
C THR A 351 4.53 2.56 -22.66
N ASP A 352 5.76 3.09 -22.67
CA ASP A 352 6.88 2.48 -21.94
C ASP A 352 6.68 2.62 -20.43
N SER A 353 6.19 3.76 -19.92
CA SER A 353 5.95 3.97 -18.50
C SER A 353 4.74 3.19 -17.95
N ALA A 354 3.80 2.80 -18.80
CA ALA A 354 2.66 1.97 -18.39
C ALA A 354 2.98 0.46 -18.28
N ARG A 355 4.20 0.06 -18.61
CA ARG A 355 4.62 -1.35 -18.55
C ARG A 355 5.38 -1.65 -17.27
N ASP A 356 4.66 -2.03 -16.25
CA ASP A 356 5.26 -2.45 -14.99
C ASP A 356 5.88 -3.85 -15.12
N ARG A 357 7.18 -3.94 -14.90
CA ARG A 357 7.93 -5.19 -14.73
C ARG A 357 8.99 -4.98 -13.69
N GLN A 358 8.60 -5.16 -12.43
CA GLN A 358 9.48 -5.01 -11.30
C GLN A 358 9.41 -6.24 -10.41
N TYR A 359 10.55 -6.64 -9.86
CA TYR A 359 10.59 -7.61 -8.77
C TYR A 359 11.65 -7.21 -7.74
N SER A 360 11.46 -7.65 -6.51
CA SER A 360 12.41 -7.46 -5.42
C SER A 360 12.68 -8.77 -4.69
N ILE A 361 13.94 -8.95 -4.31
CA ILE A 361 14.36 -10.01 -3.39
C ILE A 361 14.84 -9.32 -2.12
N ALA A 362 14.22 -9.65 -1.00
CA ALA A 362 14.54 -9.11 0.31
C ALA A 362 15.23 -10.18 1.18
N ALA A 363 16.21 -9.77 1.95
CA ALA A 363 16.75 -10.53 3.06
C ALA A 363 16.92 -9.64 4.28
N GLY A 364 16.51 -10.12 5.45
CA GLY A 364 16.55 -9.30 6.65
C GLY A 364 16.54 -10.10 7.94
N VAL A 365 16.67 -9.35 9.03
CA VAL A 365 16.62 -9.86 10.40
C VAL A 365 15.77 -8.93 11.23
N ARG A 366 14.82 -9.48 11.96
CA ARG A 366 14.07 -8.83 13.02
C ARG A 366 14.63 -9.28 14.38
N TYR A 367 14.88 -8.34 15.27
CA TYR A 367 15.33 -8.58 16.63
C TYR A 367 14.37 -7.95 17.65
N ASP A 368 13.57 -8.79 18.30
CA ASP A 368 12.63 -8.40 19.36
C ASP A 368 13.40 -8.35 20.69
N PHE A 369 14.09 -7.23 20.96
CA PHE A 369 14.99 -7.09 22.11
C PHE A 369 14.27 -6.73 23.41
N MET A 370 13.02 -6.23 23.29
CA MET A 370 12.11 -5.95 24.39
C MET A 370 10.67 -6.23 23.96
N PRO A 371 9.74 -6.50 24.89
CA PRO A 371 8.32 -6.56 24.55
C PRO A 371 7.88 -5.29 23.82
N ARG A 372 7.19 -5.46 22.68
CA ARG A 372 6.66 -4.38 21.85
C ARG A 372 7.72 -3.44 21.24
N LEU A 373 8.99 -3.84 21.23
CA LEU A 373 10.10 -3.14 20.58
C LEU A 373 10.88 -4.10 19.69
N ALA A 374 11.02 -3.76 18.42
CA ALA A 374 11.77 -4.57 17.48
C ALA A 374 12.74 -3.71 16.66
N LEU A 375 13.98 -4.15 16.54
CA LEU A 375 14.97 -3.60 15.62
C LEU A 375 15.00 -4.50 14.39
N LYS A 376 14.99 -3.90 13.18
CA LYS A 376 15.02 -4.63 11.92
C LYS A 376 16.11 -4.09 11.02
N GLY A 377 16.83 -4.99 10.35
CA GLY A 377 17.72 -4.69 9.24
C GLY A 377 17.28 -5.44 8.00
N GLN A 378 17.25 -4.80 6.83
CA GLN A 378 16.83 -5.39 5.57
C GLN A 378 17.67 -4.89 4.42
N ILE A 379 17.96 -5.78 3.49
CA ILE A 379 18.60 -5.50 2.22
C ILE A 379 17.66 -5.99 1.13
N ASP A 380 17.33 -5.12 0.17
CA ASP A 380 16.50 -5.45 -0.99
C ASP A 380 17.35 -5.35 -2.26
N ARG A 381 17.22 -6.33 -3.15
CA ARG A 381 17.67 -6.25 -4.52
C ARG A 381 16.46 -5.97 -5.39
N VAL A 382 16.31 -4.74 -5.84
CA VAL A 382 15.21 -4.29 -6.71
C VAL A 382 15.67 -4.37 -8.16
N HIS A 383 14.84 -4.96 -9.03
CA HIS A 383 15.03 -4.98 -10.47
C HIS A 383 13.78 -4.47 -11.17
N PHE A 384 13.96 -3.60 -12.16
CA PHE A 384 12.91 -3.16 -13.06
C PHE A 384 13.38 -3.19 -14.51
N ALA A 385 12.49 -3.51 -15.45
CA ALA A 385 12.81 -3.59 -16.87
C ALA A 385 12.55 -2.26 -17.61
N ASP A 386 11.30 -1.96 -17.96
CA ASP A 386 10.95 -0.80 -18.78
C ASP A 386 10.41 0.37 -17.93
N SER A 387 9.58 0.06 -16.96
CA SER A 387 9.01 0.97 -15.98
C SER A 387 9.13 0.39 -14.59
N SER A 388 8.81 1.18 -13.60
CA SER A 388 8.95 0.81 -12.20
C SER A 388 7.70 1.19 -11.42
N VAL A 389 7.40 0.34 -10.45
CA VAL A 389 6.36 0.62 -9.45
C VAL A 389 6.92 1.62 -8.43
N LEU A 390 6.36 2.83 -8.40
CA LEU A 390 6.63 3.87 -7.37
C LEU A 390 8.11 4.29 -7.20
N LEU A 391 8.93 4.09 -8.22
CA LEU A 391 10.25 4.71 -8.26
C LEU A 391 10.11 5.97 -9.11
N ASN A 392 10.07 7.15 -8.48
CA ASN A 392 10.08 8.40 -9.24
C ASN A 392 11.32 8.44 -10.11
N MET A 393 11.15 8.40 -11.41
CA MET A 393 12.24 8.45 -12.38
C MET A 393 11.80 9.19 -13.63
N GLU A 394 12.76 9.78 -14.34
CA GLU A 394 12.49 10.35 -15.65
C GLU A 394 12.15 9.23 -16.65
N PRO A 395 11.01 9.30 -17.33
CA PRO A 395 10.60 8.28 -18.29
C PRO A 395 11.67 8.02 -19.36
N GLY A 396 11.96 6.74 -19.61
CA GLY A 396 12.93 6.31 -20.62
C GLY A 396 14.41 6.52 -20.28
N LEU A 397 14.73 7.13 -19.12
CA LEU A 397 16.10 7.40 -18.73
C LEU A 397 16.85 6.12 -18.31
N LEU A 398 16.16 5.23 -17.61
CA LEU A 398 16.72 3.99 -17.08
C LEU A 398 15.88 2.80 -17.55
N LYS A 399 16.52 1.82 -18.17
CA LYS A 399 15.91 0.54 -18.58
C LYS A 399 16.78 -0.60 -18.11
N ASP A 400 16.12 -1.72 -17.73
CA ASP A 400 16.76 -2.97 -17.31
C ASP A 400 17.84 -2.76 -16.24
N ARG A 401 17.42 -2.24 -15.08
CA ARG A 401 18.31 -1.91 -13.97
C ARG A 401 18.02 -2.70 -12.73
N SER A 402 19.06 -2.93 -11.96
CA SER A 402 18.99 -3.48 -10.63
C SER A 402 19.85 -2.70 -9.67
N PHE A 403 19.32 -2.45 -8.48
CA PHE A 403 20.05 -1.73 -7.43
C PHE A 403 19.76 -2.31 -6.05
N TRP A 404 20.55 -1.89 -5.08
CA TRP A 404 20.40 -2.33 -3.70
C TRP A 404 19.77 -1.24 -2.85
N VAL A 405 18.86 -1.64 -1.97
CA VAL A 405 18.28 -0.78 -0.94
C VAL A 405 18.65 -1.35 0.41
N TYR A 406 19.25 -0.54 1.25
CA TYR A 406 19.64 -0.89 2.62
C TYR A 406 18.73 -0.16 3.59
N SER A 407 18.14 -0.86 4.53
CA SER A 407 17.18 -0.28 5.46
C SER A 407 17.42 -0.75 6.88
N LEU A 408 17.20 0.16 7.83
CA LEU A 408 17.19 -0.10 9.27
C LEU A 408 15.93 0.53 9.84
N ALA A 409 15.24 -0.17 10.75
CA ALA A 409 14.05 0.36 11.38
C ALA A 409 13.96 -0.07 12.85
N LEU A 410 13.52 0.85 13.70
CA LEU A 410 13.07 0.60 15.05
C LEU A 410 11.54 0.72 15.07
N ASP A 411 10.86 -0.40 15.34
CA ASP A 411 9.41 -0.46 15.50
C ASP A 411 9.05 -0.54 16.98
N PHE A 412 7.96 0.15 17.33
CA PHE A 412 7.42 0.13 18.68
C PHE A 412 5.89 0.19 18.68
N MET A 413 5.29 -0.30 19.78
CA MET A 413 3.86 -0.19 20.05
C MET A 413 3.60 -0.07 21.54
N PHE A 414 2.49 0.56 21.94
CA PHE A 414 2.06 0.71 23.34
C PHE A 414 0.55 0.74 23.47
#